data_6fccecd5c88533f8fb9c0853e8ce2e4b
#
_entry.id   6fccecd5c88533f8fb9c0853e8ce2e4b
#
_cell.length_a   1.000
_cell.length_b   1.000
_cell.length_c   1.000
_cell.angle_alpha   90.00
_cell.angle_beta   90.00
_cell.angle_gamma   90.00
#
_symmetry.space_group_name_H-M   'P 1'
#
loop_
_entity.id
_entity.type
_entity.pdbx_description
1 polymer ?
#
loop_
_entity_poly.entity_id
_entity_poly.type
_entity_poly.pdbx_seq_one_letter_code
_entity_poly.pdbx_strand_id
1 'polypeptide(L)'
;MAIFCQNGFAFRTADAFCMAENMILQATESGISSCIISRGAETFESEEGQALMKEWGVPENYSAVCFVILGYIDGEQPHSKPRKPGRIKVIE
;
A
#
# COMPACT_ATOMS: atom_id res chain seq x y z
N MET A 1 -4.53 4.97 -4.84
CA MET A 1 -4.02 5.86 -3.77
C MET A 1 -2.52 5.61 -3.59
N ALA A 2 -1.73 6.67 -3.53
CA ALA A 2 -0.29 6.56 -3.30
C ALA A 2 0.02 6.95 -1.85
N ILE A 3 0.93 6.23 -1.21
CA ILE A 3 1.35 6.47 0.17
C ILE A 3 2.78 6.99 0.15
N PHE A 4 2.95 8.19 0.68
CA PHE A 4 4.23 8.88 0.78
C PHE A 4 4.63 8.97 2.25
N CYS A 5 5.91 8.76 2.53
CA CYS A 5 6.47 8.87 3.86
C CYS A 5 7.74 9.70 3.86
N GLN A 6 8.05 10.29 5.01
CA GLN A 6 9.27 11.06 5.21
C GLN A 6 10.52 10.19 4.99
N ASN A 7 11.48 10.74 4.26
CA ASN A 7 12.76 10.07 4.05
C ASN A 7 13.60 10.04 5.34
N GLY A 8 14.48 9.05 5.45
CA GLY A 8 15.39 8.93 6.59
C GLY A 8 14.76 8.42 7.88
N PHE A 9 13.48 8.13 7.89
CA PHE A 9 12.79 7.54 9.04
C PHE A 9 12.83 6.01 8.97
N ALA A 10 13.36 5.38 10.03
CA ALA A 10 13.63 3.93 10.05
C ALA A 10 12.38 3.07 9.83
N PHE A 11 11.23 3.51 10.32
CA PHE A 11 9.97 2.75 10.23
C PHE A 11 9.07 3.17 9.09
N ARG A 12 9.52 4.04 8.18
CA ARG A 12 8.69 4.58 7.09
C ARG A 12 8.00 3.52 6.25
N THR A 13 8.69 2.45 5.93
CA THR A 13 8.14 1.34 5.13
C THR A 13 7.09 0.58 5.93
N ALA A 14 7.38 0.25 7.18
CA ALA A 14 6.43 -0.44 8.06
C ALA A 14 5.14 0.38 8.25
N ASP A 15 5.27 1.67 8.54
CA ASP A 15 4.13 2.56 8.72
C ASP A 15 3.27 2.66 7.47
N ALA A 16 3.90 2.77 6.29
CA ALA A 16 3.18 2.82 5.02
C ALA A 16 2.38 1.56 4.74
N PHE A 17 2.96 0.38 4.99
CA PHE A 17 2.26 -0.90 4.78
C PHE A 17 1.20 -1.15 5.85
N CYS A 18 1.39 -0.70 7.09
CA CYS A 18 0.32 -0.73 8.10
C CYS A 18 -0.86 0.16 7.68
N MET A 19 -0.59 1.35 7.17
CA MET A 19 -1.62 2.22 6.60
C MET A 19 -2.33 1.55 5.42
N ALA A 20 -1.58 0.97 4.49
CA ALA A 20 -2.13 0.26 3.35
C ALA A 20 -3.06 -0.88 3.79
N GLU A 21 -2.67 -1.66 4.79
CA GLU A 21 -3.49 -2.74 5.35
C GLU A 21 -4.82 -2.21 5.91
N ASN A 22 -4.79 -1.14 6.68
CA ASN A 22 -6.01 -0.51 7.19
C ASN A 22 -6.93 -0.04 6.05
N MET A 23 -6.35 0.50 4.98
CA MET A 23 -7.11 0.94 3.80
C MET A 23 -7.78 -0.23 3.09
N ILE A 24 -7.09 -1.35 2.90
CA ILE A 24 -7.68 -2.53 2.23
C ILE A 24 -8.74 -3.23 3.09
N LEU A 25 -8.57 -3.24 4.41
CA LEU A 25 -9.60 -3.76 5.32
C LEU A 25 -10.87 -2.91 5.24
N GLN A 26 -10.76 -1.59 5.26
CA GLN A 26 -11.88 -0.70 5.08
C GLN A 26 -12.53 -0.83 3.70
N ALA A 27 -11.72 -0.98 2.64
CA ALA A 27 -12.22 -1.21 1.29
C ALA A 27 -13.06 -2.50 1.24
N THR A 28 -12.56 -3.59 1.82
CA THR A 28 -13.26 -4.87 1.90
C THR A 28 -14.60 -4.73 2.60
N GLU A 29 -14.65 -4.06 3.75
CA GLU A 29 -15.89 -3.79 4.48
C GLU A 29 -16.88 -2.98 3.65
N SER A 30 -16.38 -2.10 2.80
CA SER A 30 -17.20 -1.27 1.90
C SER A 30 -17.57 -1.97 0.57
N GLY A 31 -17.24 -3.25 0.40
CA GLY A 31 -17.50 -4.00 -0.84
C GLY A 31 -16.60 -3.60 -2.01
N ILE A 32 -15.46 -2.99 -1.73
CA ILE A 32 -14.48 -2.55 -2.73
C ILE A 32 -13.29 -3.50 -2.72
N SER A 33 -12.91 -3.98 -3.89
CA SER A 33 -11.70 -4.79 -4.07
C SER A 33 -10.46 -3.90 -4.10
N SER A 34 -9.34 -4.43 -3.62
CA SER A 34 -8.10 -3.67 -3.50
C SER A 34 -6.87 -4.54 -3.74
N CYS A 35 -5.76 -3.89 -4.04
CA CYS A 35 -4.46 -4.55 -4.14
C CYS A 35 -3.35 -3.57 -3.74
N ILE A 36 -2.38 -4.05 -2.96
CA ILE A 36 -1.17 -3.28 -2.63
C ILE A 36 -0.14 -3.50 -3.74
N ILE A 37 0.36 -2.41 -4.30
CA ILE A 37 1.41 -2.40 -5.33
C ILE A 37 2.69 -1.84 -4.71
N SER A 38 3.62 -2.72 -4.33
CA SER A 38 4.87 -2.32 -3.68
C SER A 38 5.83 -1.59 -4.63
N ARG A 39 5.85 -1.98 -5.91
CA ARG A 39 6.70 -1.34 -6.92
C ARG A 39 6.18 0.01 -7.40
N GLY A 40 5.01 0.43 -6.96
CA GLY A 40 4.47 1.75 -7.27
C GLY A 40 5.41 2.90 -6.88
N ALA A 41 6.25 2.70 -5.87
CA ALA A 41 7.26 3.67 -5.46
C ALA A 41 8.19 4.09 -6.61
N GLU A 42 8.61 3.14 -7.45
CA GLU A 42 9.51 3.39 -8.58
C GLU A 42 8.93 4.35 -9.62
N THR A 43 7.61 4.42 -9.73
CA THR A 43 6.91 5.34 -10.65
C THR A 43 7.25 6.80 -10.35
N PHE A 44 7.46 7.14 -9.08
CA PHE A 44 7.74 8.50 -8.65
C PHE A 44 9.23 8.88 -8.67
N GLU A 45 10.10 7.97 -9.10
CA GLU A 45 11.52 8.26 -9.34
C GLU A 45 11.75 8.96 -10.69
N SER A 46 10.78 8.87 -11.62
CA SER A 46 10.83 9.53 -12.93
C SER A 46 10.61 11.05 -12.82
N GLU A 47 10.98 11.78 -13.88
CA GLU A 47 10.74 13.24 -13.94
C GLU A 47 9.25 13.55 -13.84
N GLU A 48 8.41 12.80 -14.53
CA GLU A 48 6.95 12.95 -14.49
C GLU A 48 6.41 12.67 -13.10
N GLY A 49 6.91 11.63 -12.44
CA GLY A 49 6.53 11.29 -11.07
C GLY A 49 6.91 12.38 -10.07
N GLN A 50 8.10 12.95 -10.19
CA GLN A 50 8.55 14.06 -9.36
C GLN A 50 7.71 15.32 -9.60
N ALA A 51 7.35 15.61 -10.85
CA ALA A 51 6.47 16.73 -11.18
C ALA A 51 5.08 16.57 -10.56
N LEU A 52 4.51 15.37 -10.59
CA LEU A 52 3.23 15.06 -9.96
C LEU A 52 3.30 15.24 -8.45
N MET A 53 4.34 14.76 -7.80
CA MET A 53 4.51 14.93 -6.34
C MET A 53 4.53 16.42 -5.97
N LYS A 54 5.22 17.23 -6.75
CA LYS A 54 5.29 18.68 -6.54
C LYS A 54 3.91 19.34 -6.75
N GLU A 55 3.21 18.97 -7.81
CA GLU A 55 1.86 19.45 -8.10
C GLU A 55 0.87 19.11 -6.98
N TRP A 56 0.99 17.92 -6.39
CA TRP A 56 0.14 17.47 -5.28
C TRP A 56 0.57 18.03 -3.91
N GLY A 57 1.63 18.83 -3.86
CA GLY A 57 2.11 19.44 -2.64
C GLY A 57 2.80 18.45 -1.68
N VAL A 58 3.31 17.35 -2.21
CA VAL A 58 4.10 16.41 -1.40
C VAL A 58 5.43 17.07 -1.03
N PRO A 59 5.80 17.14 0.26
CA PRO A 59 7.07 17.76 0.67
C PRO A 59 8.29 17.08 0.02
N GLU A 60 9.34 17.84 -0.25
CA GLU A 60 10.57 17.33 -0.91
C GLU A 60 11.28 16.22 -0.13
N ASN A 61 11.15 16.21 1.20
CA ASN A 61 11.71 15.18 2.06
C ASN A 61 10.84 13.93 2.20
N TYR A 62 9.81 13.78 1.35
CA TYR A 62 8.94 12.61 1.27
C TYR A 62 9.18 11.86 -0.03
N SER A 63 8.96 10.56 -0.01
CA SER A 63 8.95 9.72 -1.21
C SER A 63 7.86 8.66 -1.11
N ALA A 64 7.46 8.14 -2.27
CA ALA A 64 6.47 7.07 -2.34
C ALA A 64 7.01 5.77 -1.74
N VAL A 65 6.13 5.01 -1.10
CA VAL A 65 6.46 3.68 -0.57
C VAL A 65 5.66 2.60 -1.30
N CYS A 66 4.36 2.78 -1.42
CA CYS A 66 3.49 1.83 -2.11
C CYS A 66 2.22 2.51 -2.61
N PHE A 67 1.48 1.78 -3.44
CA PHE A 67 0.16 2.16 -3.88
C PHE A 67 -0.88 1.19 -3.33
N VAL A 68 -2.10 1.68 -3.15
CA VAL A 68 -3.29 0.86 -3.00
C VAL A 68 -4.22 1.19 -4.17
N ILE A 69 -4.41 0.22 -5.05
CA ILE A 69 -5.40 0.34 -6.12
C ILE A 69 -6.74 -0.18 -5.62
N LEU A 70 -7.81 0.46 -6.02
CA LEU A 70 -9.18 0.18 -5.59
C LEU A 70 -10.09 0.07 -6.80
N GLY A 71 -11.07 -0.82 -6.73
CA GLY A 71 -12.08 -0.96 -7.77
C GLY A 71 -13.13 -1.99 -7.38
N TYR A 72 -14.17 -2.06 -8.19
CA TYR A 72 -15.15 -3.12 -8.06
C TYR A 72 -14.70 -4.34 -8.86
N ILE A 73 -14.86 -5.54 -8.26
CA ILE A 73 -14.48 -6.76 -8.92
C ILE A 73 -15.38 -7.03 -10.12
N ASP A 74 -14.78 -7.47 -11.22
CA ASP A 74 -15.46 -7.97 -12.39
C ASP A 74 -15.30 -9.50 -12.43
N GLY A 75 -16.35 -10.22 -12.04
CA GLY A 75 -16.35 -11.68 -11.95
C GLY A 75 -16.45 -12.19 -10.51
N GLU A 76 -15.91 -13.39 -10.27
CA GLU A 76 -15.97 -14.05 -8.97
C GLU A 76 -14.94 -13.50 -7.99
N GLN A 77 -15.33 -13.45 -6.72
CA GLN A 77 -14.40 -13.11 -5.63
C GLN A 77 -13.29 -14.17 -5.52
N PRO A 78 -12.03 -13.77 -5.37
CA PRO A 78 -10.95 -14.72 -5.15
C PRO A 78 -11.16 -15.47 -3.83
N HIS A 79 -10.86 -16.76 -3.85
CA HIS A 79 -10.90 -17.57 -2.63
C HIS A 79 -9.59 -17.47 -1.86
N SER A 80 -9.68 -17.51 -0.54
CA SER A 80 -8.51 -17.56 0.33
C SER A 80 -7.71 -18.83 0.10
N LYS A 81 -6.40 -18.69 -0.06
CA LYS A 81 -5.52 -19.86 -0.08
C LYS A 81 -5.41 -20.44 1.34
N PRO A 82 -5.32 -21.79 1.47
CA PRO A 82 -5.09 -22.40 2.78
C PRO A 82 -3.85 -21.82 3.46
N ARG A 83 -3.95 -21.58 4.76
CA ARG A 83 -2.81 -21.14 5.55
C ARG A 83 -1.82 -22.28 5.73
N LYS A 84 -0.54 -22.00 5.60
CA LYS A 84 0.51 -22.99 5.86
C LYS A 84 0.54 -23.29 7.36
N PRO A 85 0.53 -24.57 7.78
CA PRO A 85 0.59 -24.93 9.19
C PRO A 85 1.93 -24.54 9.82
N GLY A 86 1.96 -24.45 11.15
CA GLY A 86 3.19 -24.22 11.92
C GLY A 86 3.77 -22.80 11.83
N ARG A 87 3.02 -21.83 11.29
CA ARG A 87 3.46 -20.43 11.16
C ARG A 87 3.22 -19.58 12.40
N ILE A 88 2.37 -20.05 13.29
CA ILE A 88 2.04 -19.36 14.55
C ILE A 88 2.31 -20.34 15.69
N LYS A 89 3.07 -19.86 16.68
CA LYS A 89 3.32 -20.58 17.92
C LYS A 89 2.90 -19.70 19.09
N VAL A 90 1.97 -20.20 19.87
CA VAL A 90 1.57 -19.55 21.12
C VAL A 90 2.49 -20.08 22.23
N ILE A 91 3.10 -19.18 22.96
CA ILE A 91 3.95 -19.51 24.12
C ILE A 91 3.20 -19.04 25.36
N GLU A 92 2.90 -19.97 26.21
CA GLU A 92 2.22 -19.73 27.49
C GLU A 92 3.20 -19.64 28.64
#